data_22c7dab643623072b599039f0c95c23d
#
_entry.id   22c7dab643623072b599039f0c95c23d
#
_cell.length_a   1.000
_cell.length_b   1.000
_cell.length_c   1.000
_cell.angle_alpha   90.00
_cell.angle_beta   90.00
_cell.angle_gamma   90.00
#
_symmetry.space_group_name_H-M   'P 1'
#
loop_
_entity.id
_entity.type
_entity.pdbx_description
1 polymer ?
#
loop_
_entity_poly.entity_id
_entity_poly.type
_entity_poly.pdbx_seq_one_letter_code
_entity_poly.pdbx_strand_id
1 'polypeptide(L)'
;MIKNISKILLILIFFTTNVSGKDNENLYKKIDLFGEVLDKVKKEYVDEINESDVMDAAINGVLQYLDPYSVYMNPELFESMQTDTKGEFGGLGIEVSMEAGVVKVISPIDDTPASKAGIKAGDYIIKINDVQVQGKTLMEAVKLMRGPVGSSIDLTIRRRGVKEIINKTIIRKMIQIKSVEAKIIKNNIGYLRLKSFNSNSSKQLVEKIRNFEKSKK
;
A
#
# COMPACT_ATOMS: atom_id res chain seq x y z
N MET A 1 -32.54 -60.18 -20.91
CA MET A 1 -32.07 -58.78 -20.77
C MET A 1 -32.28 -58.20 -19.38
N ILE A 2 -33.35 -58.45 -18.68
CA ILE A 2 -33.68 -57.85 -17.34
C ILE A 2 -32.74 -58.30 -16.20
N LYS A 3 -32.20 -59.54 -16.24
CA LYS A 3 -31.28 -60.06 -15.20
C LYS A 3 -29.91 -59.38 -15.14
N ASN A 4 -29.46 -58.80 -16.24
CA ASN A 4 -28.16 -58.07 -16.29
C ASN A 4 -28.27 -56.61 -15.82
N ILE A 5 -29.44 -55.98 -15.98
CA ILE A 5 -29.71 -54.63 -15.54
C ILE A 5 -29.72 -54.59 -13.97
N SER A 6 -30.27 -55.62 -13.34
CA SER A 6 -30.28 -55.72 -11.85
C SER A 6 -28.87 -55.83 -11.25
N LYS A 7 -27.93 -56.50 -11.93
CA LYS A 7 -26.53 -56.62 -11.48
C LYS A 7 -25.76 -55.33 -11.65
N ILE A 8 -26.02 -54.58 -12.74
CA ILE A 8 -25.40 -53.27 -12.99
C ILE A 8 -25.92 -52.24 -11.97
N LEU A 9 -27.21 -52.27 -11.62
CA LEU A 9 -27.78 -51.38 -10.62
C LEU A 9 -27.21 -51.68 -9.20
N LEU A 10 -26.93 -52.93 -8.87
CA LEU A 10 -26.32 -53.31 -7.60
C LEU A 10 -24.86 -52.86 -7.49
N ILE A 11 -24.11 -52.85 -8.57
CA ILE A 11 -22.72 -52.35 -8.61
C ILE A 11 -22.67 -50.81 -8.48
N LEU A 12 -23.66 -50.11 -9.07
CA LEU A 12 -23.73 -48.63 -8.94
C LEU A 12 -24.03 -48.15 -7.50
N ILE A 13 -24.78 -48.97 -6.71
CA ILE A 13 -25.09 -48.60 -5.30
C ILE A 13 -23.87 -48.80 -4.39
N PHE A 14 -22.91 -49.66 -4.75
CA PHE A 14 -21.70 -49.89 -3.92
C PHE A 14 -20.62 -48.82 -4.09
N PHE A 15 -20.72 -47.94 -5.09
CA PHE A 15 -19.73 -46.86 -5.33
C PHE A 15 -20.08 -45.53 -4.67
N THR A 16 -21.19 -45.45 -3.90
CA THR A 16 -21.61 -44.23 -3.22
C THR A 16 -21.24 -44.21 -1.73
N THR A 17 -20.17 -44.85 -1.32
CA THR A 17 -19.80 -44.83 0.09
C THR A 17 -18.40 -44.29 0.28
N ASN A 18 -18.35 -43.34 1.19
CA ASN A 18 -17.22 -42.78 1.88
C ASN A 18 -16.68 -41.45 1.29
N VAL A 19 -17.53 -40.46 1.21
CA VAL A 19 -17.07 -39.11 1.56
C VAL A 19 -16.82 -39.13 3.07
N SER A 20 -15.56 -39.19 3.45
CA SER A 20 -15.12 -39.22 4.86
C SER A 20 -15.42 -37.85 5.49
N GLY A 21 -16.61 -37.68 6.06
CA GLY A 21 -17.04 -36.44 6.74
C GLY A 21 -16.43 -36.21 8.13
N LYS A 22 -15.50 -37.07 8.57
CA LYS A 22 -14.92 -36.98 9.92
C LYS A 22 -13.90 -35.83 10.07
N ASP A 23 -13.16 -35.48 9.06
CA ASP A 23 -12.14 -34.42 9.15
C ASP A 23 -12.77 -33.03 9.19
N ASN A 24 -13.92 -32.86 8.56
CA ASN A 24 -14.60 -31.57 8.52
C ASN A 24 -15.29 -31.19 9.84
N GLU A 25 -15.78 -32.15 10.63
CA GLU A 25 -16.50 -31.86 11.89
C GLU A 25 -15.60 -31.15 12.92
N ASN A 26 -14.34 -31.51 13.01
CA ASN A 26 -13.38 -30.87 13.91
C ASN A 26 -13.01 -29.46 13.42
N LEU A 27 -12.89 -29.24 12.13
CA LEU A 27 -12.65 -27.94 11.53
C LEU A 27 -13.82 -26.98 11.81
N TYR A 28 -15.05 -27.42 11.56
CA TYR A 28 -16.24 -26.59 11.83
C TYR A 28 -16.36 -26.20 13.30
N LYS A 29 -16.12 -27.13 14.23
CA LYS A 29 -16.07 -26.83 15.69
C LYS A 29 -15.02 -25.75 16.02
N LYS A 30 -13.88 -25.73 15.33
CA LYS A 30 -12.85 -24.70 15.52
C LYS A 30 -13.27 -23.35 14.93
N ILE A 31 -13.99 -23.35 13.82
CA ILE A 31 -14.55 -22.13 13.23
C ILE A 31 -15.63 -21.55 14.14
N ASP A 32 -16.50 -22.37 14.68
CA ASP A 32 -17.53 -21.95 15.64
C ASP A 32 -16.87 -21.33 16.88
N LEU A 33 -15.87 -22.01 17.46
CA LEU A 33 -15.10 -21.48 18.59
C LEU A 33 -14.42 -20.13 18.25
N PHE A 34 -13.88 -19.98 17.04
CA PHE A 34 -13.30 -18.72 16.60
C PHE A 34 -14.37 -17.62 16.57
N GLY A 35 -15.57 -17.92 16.05
CA GLY A 35 -16.70 -16.99 16.05
C GLY A 35 -17.14 -16.57 17.45
N GLU A 36 -17.22 -17.53 18.40
CA GLU A 36 -17.55 -17.25 19.80
C GLU A 36 -16.50 -16.34 20.47
N VAL A 37 -15.22 -16.58 20.22
CA VAL A 37 -14.12 -15.74 20.73
C VAL A 37 -14.21 -14.32 20.15
N LEU A 38 -14.47 -14.20 18.86
CA LEU A 38 -14.60 -12.89 18.19
C LEU A 38 -15.79 -12.10 18.76
N ASP A 39 -16.95 -12.77 18.94
CA ASP A 39 -18.13 -12.15 19.53
C ASP A 39 -17.90 -11.71 20.99
N LYS A 40 -17.17 -12.51 21.76
CA LYS A 40 -16.78 -12.18 23.12
C LYS A 40 -15.83 -10.98 23.17
N VAL A 41 -14.82 -10.96 22.33
CA VAL A 41 -13.89 -9.82 22.22
C VAL A 41 -14.65 -8.55 21.84
N LYS A 42 -15.54 -8.61 20.86
CA LYS A 42 -16.38 -7.46 20.47
C LYS A 42 -17.24 -6.92 21.62
N LYS A 43 -17.76 -7.79 22.48
CA LYS A 43 -18.66 -7.41 23.59
C LYS A 43 -17.95 -6.93 24.85
N GLU A 44 -16.79 -7.51 25.14
CA GLU A 44 -16.15 -7.39 26.46
C GLU A 44 -14.81 -6.63 26.43
N TYR A 45 -14.23 -6.37 25.23
CA TYR A 45 -12.98 -5.63 25.16
C TYR A 45 -13.20 -4.16 25.49
N VAL A 46 -12.20 -3.52 26.13
CA VAL A 46 -12.30 -2.16 26.68
C VAL A 46 -12.42 -1.09 25.59
N ASP A 47 -11.77 -1.31 24.45
CA ASP A 47 -11.79 -0.38 23.31
C ASP A 47 -12.68 -0.93 22.20
N GLU A 48 -13.27 -0.03 21.40
CA GLU A 48 -14.02 -0.41 20.20
C GLU A 48 -13.08 -1.05 19.16
N ILE A 49 -13.41 -2.25 18.70
CA ILE A 49 -12.62 -2.97 17.71
C ILE A 49 -13.22 -2.82 16.31
N ASN A 50 -12.37 -2.69 15.32
CA ASN A 50 -12.75 -2.80 13.91
C ASN A 50 -12.78 -4.29 13.51
N GLU A 51 -13.97 -4.81 13.25
CA GLU A 51 -14.15 -6.24 12.89
C GLU A 51 -13.37 -6.62 11.62
N SER A 52 -13.30 -5.72 10.63
CA SER A 52 -12.55 -5.96 9.39
C SER A 52 -11.06 -6.14 9.66
N ASP A 53 -10.48 -5.29 10.49
CA ASP A 53 -9.05 -5.35 10.83
C ASP A 53 -8.72 -6.63 11.62
N VAL A 54 -9.62 -7.05 12.51
CA VAL A 54 -9.47 -8.31 13.29
C VAL A 54 -9.54 -9.52 12.35
N MET A 55 -10.46 -9.51 11.38
CA MET A 55 -10.55 -10.58 10.38
C MET A 55 -9.32 -10.63 9.48
N ASP A 56 -8.81 -9.49 9.01
CA ASP A 56 -7.58 -9.39 8.23
C ASP A 56 -6.38 -9.94 9.03
N ALA A 57 -6.31 -9.62 10.32
CA ALA A 57 -5.29 -10.16 11.23
C ALA A 57 -5.40 -11.68 11.41
N ALA A 58 -6.61 -12.22 11.53
CA ALA A 58 -6.84 -13.66 11.63
C ALA A 58 -6.41 -14.39 10.34
N ILE A 59 -6.77 -13.87 9.18
CA ILE A 59 -6.34 -14.41 7.87
C ILE A 59 -4.81 -14.41 7.78
N ASN A 60 -4.17 -13.31 8.16
CA ASN A 60 -2.71 -13.22 8.19
C ASN A 60 -2.09 -14.22 9.17
N GLY A 61 -2.71 -14.48 10.32
CA GLY A 61 -2.28 -15.51 11.27
C GLY A 61 -2.26 -16.90 10.64
N VAL A 62 -3.27 -17.24 9.84
CA VAL A 62 -3.32 -18.52 9.10
C VAL A 62 -2.20 -18.59 8.06
N LEU A 63 -1.94 -17.51 7.31
CA LEU A 63 -0.91 -17.49 6.27
C LEU A 63 0.50 -17.53 6.85
N GLN A 64 0.75 -16.83 7.96
CA GLN A 64 2.03 -16.86 8.67
C GLN A 64 2.40 -18.25 9.22
N TYR A 65 1.39 -19.11 9.47
CA TYR A 65 1.65 -20.49 9.85
C TYR A 65 2.29 -21.31 8.70
N LEU A 66 2.06 -20.91 7.44
CA LEU A 66 2.61 -21.57 6.26
C LEU A 66 4.10 -21.21 6.08
N ASP A 67 4.39 -19.92 6.01
CA ASP A 67 5.73 -19.38 5.84
C ASP A 67 5.76 -17.86 6.13
N PRO A 68 6.93 -17.24 6.37
CA PRO A 68 7.04 -15.82 6.69
C PRO A 68 6.78 -14.86 5.52
N TYR A 69 6.61 -15.37 4.30
CA TYR A 69 6.38 -14.56 3.09
C TYR A 69 4.93 -14.56 2.64
N SER A 70 4.14 -15.53 3.12
CA SER A 70 2.71 -15.58 2.83
C SER A 70 1.97 -14.52 3.64
N VAL A 71 1.29 -13.60 2.92
CA VAL A 71 0.56 -12.49 3.53
C VAL A 71 -0.72 -12.21 2.76
N TYR A 72 -1.79 -11.94 3.49
CA TYR A 72 -3.01 -11.37 2.93
C TYR A 72 -2.84 -9.85 2.84
N MET A 73 -3.16 -9.29 1.70
CA MET A 73 -3.18 -7.85 1.48
C MET A 73 -4.62 -7.41 1.23
N ASN A 74 -5.12 -6.55 2.07
CA ASN A 74 -6.36 -5.84 1.76
C ASN A 74 -6.15 -4.93 0.53
N PRO A 75 -7.21 -4.39 -0.09
CA PRO A 75 -7.09 -3.59 -1.31
C PRO A 75 -6.08 -2.43 -1.20
N GLU A 76 -6.03 -1.77 -0.05
CA GLU A 76 -5.13 -0.64 0.18
C GLU A 76 -3.64 -1.07 0.22
N LEU A 77 -3.33 -2.13 0.93
CA LEU A 77 -1.96 -2.67 0.98
C LEU A 77 -1.52 -3.20 -0.38
N PHE A 78 -2.43 -3.85 -1.11
CA PHE A 78 -2.15 -4.35 -2.45
C PHE A 78 -1.85 -3.21 -3.44
N GLU A 79 -2.63 -2.12 -3.40
CA GLU A 79 -2.38 -0.92 -4.22
C GLU A 79 -1.03 -0.27 -3.86
N SER A 80 -0.71 -0.19 -2.58
CA SER A 80 0.59 0.32 -2.11
C SER A 80 1.74 -0.55 -2.63
N MET A 81 1.65 -1.87 -2.50
CA MET A 81 2.66 -2.79 -3.02
C MET A 81 2.81 -2.70 -4.54
N GLN A 82 1.71 -2.57 -5.29
CA GLN A 82 1.78 -2.35 -6.74
C GLN A 82 2.52 -1.05 -7.08
N THR A 83 2.24 0.02 -6.33
CA THR A 83 2.90 1.32 -6.48
C THR A 83 4.41 1.21 -6.26
N ASP A 84 4.82 0.55 -5.18
CA ASP A 84 6.23 0.36 -4.84
C ASP A 84 6.94 -0.52 -5.89
N THR A 85 6.25 -1.55 -6.38
CA THR A 85 6.78 -2.43 -7.43
C THR A 85 6.92 -1.71 -8.77
N LYS A 86 5.93 -0.92 -9.17
CA LYS A 86 5.99 -0.11 -10.39
C LYS A 86 7.00 1.03 -10.27
N GLY A 87 7.20 1.56 -9.07
CA GLY A 87 8.06 2.72 -8.79
C GLY A 87 7.49 4.03 -9.30
N GLU A 88 6.15 4.11 -9.45
CA GLU A 88 5.46 5.32 -9.88
C GLU A 88 4.03 5.35 -9.35
N PHE A 89 3.51 6.55 -9.11
CA PHE A 89 2.14 6.77 -8.63
C PHE A 89 1.59 8.14 -9.02
N GLY A 90 0.28 8.25 -9.10
CA GLY A 90 -0.40 9.54 -9.28
C GLY A 90 -0.43 10.33 -7.97
N GLY A 91 0.15 11.55 -7.97
CA GLY A 91 0.23 12.36 -6.76
C GLY A 91 0.87 13.73 -6.99
N LEU A 92 1.38 14.31 -5.88
CA LEU A 92 1.90 15.68 -5.84
C LEU A 92 3.42 15.74 -5.89
N GLY A 93 4.11 14.67 -5.45
CA GLY A 93 5.56 14.63 -5.33
C GLY A 93 6.07 15.39 -4.10
N ILE A 94 5.55 15.01 -2.94
CA ILE A 94 6.00 15.52 -1.62
C ILE A 94 6.37 14.35 -0.71
N GLU A 95 7.46 14.53 0.01
CA GLU A 95 7.81 13.70 1.15
C GLU A 95 7.21 14.32 2.41
N VAL A 96 6.49 13.52 3.19
CA VAL A 96 5.71 14.00 4.35
C VAL A 96 5.93 13.14 5.58
N SER A 97 5.71 13.73 6.75
CA SER A 97 5.66 13.04 8.04
C SER A 97 4.48 13.55 8.87
N MET A 98 4.16 12.87 9.97
CA MET A 98 3.23 13.41 10.97
C MET A 98 4.01 14.15 12.04
N GLU A 99 3.57 15.36 12.37
CA GLU A 99 4.08 16.15 13.50
C GLU A 99 2.91 16.85 14.19
N ALA A 100 2.76 16.62 15.49
CA ALA A 100 1.69 17.20 16.30
C ALA A 100 0.26 17.00 15.73
N GLY A 101 0.01 15.82 15.13
CA GLY A 101 -1.31 15.46 14.57
C GLY A 101 -1.65 16.10 13.23
N VAL A 102 -0.69 16.77 12.58
CA VAL A 102 -0.84 17.33 11.24
C VAL A 102 0.28 16.82 10.29
N VAL A 103 0.03 16.89 8.99
CA VAL A 103 1.01 16.49 7.99
C VAL A 103 2.04 17.60 7.79
N LYS A 104 3.30 17.30 8.05
CA LYS A 104 4.44 18.17 7.77
C LYS A 104 5.12 17.78 6.48
N VAL A 105 5.38 18.72 5.62
CA VAL A 105 6.19 18.56 4.41
C VAL A 105 7.67 18.49 4.83
N ILE A 106 8.30 17.34 4.61
CA ILE A 106 9.76 17.18 4.77
C ILE A 106 10.45 17.86 3.61
N SER A 107 10.11 17.47 2.36
CA SER A 107 10.57 18.15 1.17
C SER A 107 9.63 17.92 -0.02
N PRO A 108 9.43 18.91 -0.89
CA PRO A 108 8.90 18.64 -2.23
C PRO A 108 10.00 18.00 -3.08
N ILE A 109 9.59 17.05 -3.94
CA ILE A 109 10.48 16.44 -4.93
C ILE A 109 10.64 17.42 -6.10
N ASP A 110 11.86 17.63 -6.58
CA ASP A 110 12.14 18.53 -7.70
C ASP A 110 11.33 18.16 -8.95
N ASP A 111 10.93 19.16 -9.71
CA ASP A 111 10.17 19.07 -10.98
C ASP A 111 8.73 18.52 -10.84
N THR A 112 8.26 18.23 -9.64
CA THR A 112 6.92 17.73 -9.36
C THR A 112 5.87 18.87 -9.29
N PRO A 113 4.57 18.53 -9.32
CA PRO A 113 3.50 19.50 -9.18
C PRO A 113 3.58 20.33 -7.89
N ALA A 114 3.94 19.70 -6.76
CA ALA A 114 4.07 20.40 -5.49
C ALA A 114 5.21 21.41 -5.47
N SER A 115 6.37 21.04 -6.01
CA SER A 115 7.51 21.95 -6.16
C SER A 115 7.13 23.16 -7.01
N LYS A 116 6.46 22.94 -8.16
CA LYS A 116 5.98 24.00 -9.07
C LYS A 116 4.91 24.89 -8.46
N ALA A 117 4.07 24.34 -7.57
CA ALA A 117 3.06 25.08 -6.82
C ALA A 117 3.65 25.93 -5.69
N GLY A 118 4.96 25.81 -5.40
CA GLY A 118 5.64 26.54 -4.35
C GLY A 118 5.41 25.98 -2.95
N ILE A 119 5.14 24.68 -2.84
CA ILE A 119 5.20 23.94 -1.56
C ILE A 119 6.65 23.93 -1.08
N LYS A 120 6.88 24.12 0.20
CA LYS A 120 8.22 24.22 0.79
C LYS A 120 8.39 23.22 1.93
N ALA A 121 9.63 22.83 2.18
CA ALA A 121 9.98 22.10 3.39
C ALA A 121 9.54 22.88 4.64
N GLY A 122 8.97 22.17 5.61
CA GLY A 122 8.44 22.76 6.83
C GLY A 122 7.01 23.32 6.73
N ASP A 123 6.35 23.22 5.58
CA ASP A 123 4.91 23.51 5.46
C ASP A 123 4.09 22.47 6.23
N TYR A 124 3.01 22.89 6.85
CA TYR A 124 2.04 22.04 7.51
C TYR A 124 0.76 22.01 6.69
N ILE A 125 0.38 20.85 6.20
CA ILE A 125 -0.89 20.63 5.50
C ILE A 125 -1.93 20.37 6.57
N ILE A 126 -2.88 21.29 6.73
CA ILE A 126 -3.93 21.23 7.74
C ILE A 126 -5.25 20.72 7.16
N LYS A 127 -5.46 20.87 5.84
CA LYS A 127 -6.67 20.42 5.14
C LYS A 127 -6.33 19.93 3.74
N ILE A 128 -6.97 18.87 3.32
CA ILE A 128 -6.86 18.28 1.98
C ILE A 128 -8.28 18.22 1.40
N ASN A 129 -8.54 18.96 0.32
CA ASN A 129 -9.89 19.27 -0.15
C ASN A 129 -10.70 19.83 1.04
N ASP A 130 -11.85 19.24 1.33
CA ASP A 130 -12.70 19.62 2.46
C ASP A 130 -12.41 18.85 3.75
N VAL A 131 -11.43 17.96 3.75
CA VAL A 131 -11.13 17.07 4.87
C VAL A 131 -10.03 17.64 5.75
N GLN A 132 -10.30 17.80 7.04
CA GLN A 132 -9.28 18.13 8.04
C GLN A 132 -8.30 16.98 8.21
N VAL A 133 -7.01 17.30 8.32
CA VAL A 133 -5.95 16.30 8.48
C VAL A 133 -5.77 15.89 9.93
N GLN A 134 -6.13 16.78 10.86
CA GLN A 134 -6.00 16.52 12.30
C GLN A 134 -6.78 15.27 12.71
N GLY A 135 -6.13 14.38 13.47
CA GLY A 135 -6.72 13.11 13.91
C GLY A 135 -6.63 11.96 12.90
N LYS A 136 -6.07 12.21 11.71
CA LYS A 136 -5.80 11.17 10.72
C LYS A 136 -4.40 10.59 10.87
N THR A 137 -4.24 9.35 10.44
CA THR A 137 -2.94 8.71 10.28
C THR A 137 -2.20 9.29 9.05
N LEU A 138 -0.88 9.11 9.01
CA LEU A 138 -0.09 9.50 7.83
C LEU A 138 -0.58 8.78 6.57
N MET A 139 -0.94 7.51 6.69
CA MET A 139 -1.40 6.70 5.55
C MET A 139 -2.72 7.22 4.98
N GLU A 140 -3.69 7.58 5.84
CA GLU A 140 -4.95 8.18 5.40
C GLU A 140 -4.72 9.54 4.71
N ALA A 141 -3.84 10.37 5.25
CA ALA A 141 -3.51 11.66 4.64
C ALA A 141 -2.81 11.46 3.27
N VAL A 142 -1.89 10.51 3.16
CA VAL A 142 -1.24 10.14 1.89
C VAL A 142 -2.26 9.60 0.89
N LYS A 143 -3.21 8.76 1.32
CA LYS A 143 -4.31 8.27 0.48
C LYS A 143 -5.14 9.42 -0.11
N LEU A 144 -5.45 10.44 0.68
CA LEU A 144 -6.15 11.64 0.20
C LEU A 144 -5.31 12.46 -0.80
N MET A 145 -3.99 12.51 -0.62
CA MET A 145 -3.08 13.23 -1.52
C MET A 145 -2.83 12.50 -2.83
N ARG A 146 -2.85 11.15 -2.84
CA ARG A 146 -2.77 10.34 -4.06
C ARG A 146 -4.09 10.39 -4.83
N GLY A 147 -4.07 9.96 -6.08
CA GLY A 147 -5.26 9.87 -6.92
C GLY A 147 -4.94 9.84 -8.40
N PRO A 148 -5.97 9.80 -9.26
CA PRO A 148 -5.81 9.71 -10.71
C PRO A 148 -4.98 10.87 -11.25
N VAL A 149 -4.07 10.56 -12.17
CA VAL A 149 -3.30 11.58 -12.91
C VAL A 149 -4.25 12.53 -13.64
N GLY A 150 -4.00 13.84 -13.55
CA GLY A 150 -4.86 14.89 -14.13
C GLY A 150 -5.96 15.38 -13.20
N SER A 151 -6.26 14.71 -12.09
CA SER A 151 -7.24 15.21 -11.12
C SER A 151 -6.66 16.35 -10.28
N SER A 152 -7.50 17.30 -9.87
CA SER A 152 -7.14 18.40 -8.97
C SER A 152 -7.23 17.99 -7.51
N ILE A 153 -6.48 18.68 -6.67
CA ILE A 153 -6.52 18.61 -5.22
C ILE A 153 -6.26 19.99 -4.62
N ASP A 154 -7.02 20.34 -3.60
CA ASP A 154 -6.84 21.56 -2.85
C ASP A 154 -6.12 21.30 -1.53
N LEU A 155 -5.05 22.03 -1.28
CA LEU A 155 -4.30 21.97 -0.04
C LEU A 155 -4.43 23.28 0.73
N THR A 156 -4.80 23.19 2.00
CA THR A 156 -4.74 24.30 2.94
C THR A 156 -3.49 24.13 3.80
N ILE A 157 -2.61 25.11 3.75
CA ILE A 157 -1.25 25.02 4.29
C ILE A 157 -1.01 26.14 5.30
N ARG A 158 -0.37 25.78 6.41
CA ARG A 158 0.21 26.71 7.36
C ARG A 158 1.72 26.71 7.23
N ARG A 159 2.31 27.87 7.04
CA ARG A 159 3.77 28.06 6.91
C ARG A 159 4.30 28.86 8.08
N ARG A 160 5.38 28.40 8.69
CA ARG A 160 6.05 29.13 9.79
C ARG A 160 6.52 30.51 9.29
N GLY A 161 6.23 31.55 10.06
CA GLY A 161 6.58 32.93 9.72
C GLY A 161 5.61 33.62 8.74
N VAL A 162 4.57 32.95 8.27
CA VAL A 162 3.49 33.53 7.46
C VAL A 162 2.20 33.51 8.28
N LYS A 163 1.57 34.67 8.47
CA LYS A 163 0.34 34.79 9.26
C LYS A 163 -0.88 34.21 8.55
N GLU A 164 -0.90 34.36 7.24
CA GLU A 164 -2.02 33.95 6.38
C GLU A 164 -1.98 32.47 6.05
N ILE A 165 -3.14 31.87 5.89
CA ILE A 165 -3.31 30.52 5.39
C ILE A 165 -3.07 30.52 3.89
N ILE A 166 -2.29 29.56 3.41
CA ILE A 166 -1.94 29.41 2.00
C ILE A 166 -2.84 28.32 1.42
N ASN A 167 -3.68 28.66 0.45
CA ASN A 167 -4.45 27.69 -0.32
C ASN A 167 -3.78 27.43 -1.67
N LYS A 168 -3.68 26.16 -2.07
CA LYS A 168 -3.06 25.71 -3.30
C LYS A 168 -3.91 24.64 -3.97
N THR A 169 -4.35 24.89 -5.20
CA THR A 169 -4.92 23.88 -6.09
C THR A 169 -3.79 23.29 -6.93
N ILE A 170 -3.62 21.98 -6.90
CA ILE A 170 -2.53 21.28 -7.59
C ILE A 170 -3.12 20.16 -8.45
N ILE A 171 -2.65 20.01 -9.67
CA ILE A 171 -3.03 18.92 -10.55
C ILE A 171 -2.07 17.75 -10.32
N ARG A 172 -2.62 16.57 -9.97
CA ARG A 172 -1.83 15.35 -9.78
C ARG A 172 -1.16 14.92 -11.07
N LYS A 173 0.09 14.49 -10.97
CA LYS A 173 0.85 13.92 -12.08
C LYS A 173 1.41 12.57 -11.69
N MET A 174 1.89 11.83 -12.70
CA MET A 174 2.70 10.64 -12.46
C MET A 174 4.01 11.06 -11.80
N ILE A 175 4.26 10.56 -10.59
CA ILE A 175 5.48 10.77 -9.82
C ILE A 175 6.32 9.51 -9.92
N GLN A 176 7.53 9.63 -10.45
CA GLN A 176 8.47 8.51 -10.54
C GLN A 176 9.39 8.50 -9.32
N ILE A 177 9.49 7.35 -8.69
CA ILE A 177 10.42 7.14 -7.59
C ILE A 177 11.83 7.01 -8.17
N LYS A 178 12.72 7.95 -7.79
CA LYS A 178 14.14 7.91 -8.19
C LYS A 178 14.85 6.79 -7.41
N SER A 179 14.88 5.59 -7.98
CA SER A 179 15.54 4.42 -7.39
C SER A 179 17.05 4.42 -7.50
N VAL A 180 17.63 5.24 -8.43
CA VAL A 180 19.06 5.31 -8.68
C VAL A 180 19.58 6.73 -8.46
N GLU A 181 20.56 6.85 -7.59
CA GLU A 181 21.36 8.07 -7.40
C GLU A 181 22.70 7.94 -8.12
N ALA A 182 23.14 8.99 -8.79
CA ALA A 182 24.38 9.02 -9.55
C ALA A 182 25.15 10.30 -9.25
N LYS A 183 26.45 10.17 -9.00
CA LYS A 183 27.35 11.32 -8.82
C LYS A 183 28.78 10.96 -9.31
N ILE A 184 29.52 11.98 -9.73
CA ILE A 184 30.93 11.84 -10.05
C ILE A 184 31.74 12.17 -8.80
N ILE A 185 32.65 11.28 -8.42
CA ILE A 185 33.57 11.44 -7.29
C ILE A 185 34.98 11.57 -7.86
N LYS A 186 35.75 12.54 -7.36
CA LYS A 186 37.17 12.74 -7.74
C LYS A 186 37.38 12.76 -9.25
N ASN A 187 36.62 13.57 -9.97
CA ASN A 187 36.69 13.90 -11.41
C ASN A 187 36.57 12.69 -12.39
N ASN A 188 36.83 11.46 -12.01
CA ASN A 188 36.87 10.33 -12.94
C ASN A 188 36.07 9.08 -12.46
N ILE A 189 35.53 9.08 -11.25
CA ILE A 189 34.83 7.92 -10.71
C ILE A 189 33.33 8.19 -10.68
N GLY A 190 32.57 7.45 -11.49
CA GLY A 190 31.11 7.45 -11.43
C GLY A 190 30.62 6.58 -10.26
N TYR A 191 29.96 7.21 -9.30
CA TYR A 191 29.30 6.53 -8.19
C TYR A 191 27.83 6.36 -8.47
N LEU A 192 27.33 5.12 -8.40
CA LEU A 192 25.93 4.76 -8.54
C LEU A 192 25.42 4.10 -7.27
N ARG A 193 24.31 4.57 -6.76
CA ARG A 193 23.63 3.98 -5.61
C ARG A 193 22.21 3.59 -5.98
N LEU A 194 21.92 2.31 -5.90
CA LEU A 194 20.56 1.79 -6.01
C LEU A 194 19.89 1.87 -4.63
N LYS A 195 18.84 2.68 -4.51
CA LYS A 195 18.11 2.92 -3.24
C LYS A 195 16.97 1.94 -3.03
N SER A 196 16.33 1.53 -4.12
CA SER A 196 15.22 0.59 -4.11
C SER A 196 15.17 -0.19 -5.43
N PHE A 197 14.55 -1.36 -5.37
CA PHE A 197 14.32 -2.19 -6.54
C PHE A 197 12.85 -2.06 -6.95
N ASN A 198 12.59 -1.53 -8.15
CA ASN A 198 11.28 -1.47 -8.78
C ASN A 198 11.41 -1.69 -10.29
N SER A 199 10.30 -1.73 -11.00
CA SER A 199 10.27 -1.98 -12.45
C SER A 199 11.09 -0.97 -13.27
N ASN A 200 11.31 0.23 -12.73
CA ASN A 200 12.06 1.30 -13.39
C ASN A 200 13.57 1.32 -13.04
N SER A 201 14.01 0.53 -12.04
CA SER A 201 15.38 0.57 -11.52
C SER A 201 16.43 0.25 -12.57
N SER A 202 16.21 -0.79 -13.37
CA SER A 202 17.13 -1.18 -14.46
C SER A 202 17.26 -0.07 -15.51
N LYS A 203 16.14 0.50 -15.95
CA LYS A 203 16.12 1.60 -16.93
C LYS A 203 16.87 2.82 -16.40
N GLN A 204 16.59 3.23 -15.16
CA GLN A 204 17.27 4.37 -14.53
C GLN A 204 18.78 4.12 -14.38
N LEU A 205 19.19 2.91 -14.02
CA LEU A 205 20.61 2.55 -13.89
C LEU A 205 21.34 2.69 -15.23
N VAL A 206 20.80 2.10 -16.29
CA VAL A 206 21.38 2.19 -17.65
C VAL A 206 21.47 3.64 -18.11
N GLU A 207 20.42 4.44 -17.87
CA GLU A 207 20.44 5.87 -18.22
C GLU A 207 21.57 6.63 -17.51
N LYS A 208 21.76 6.40 -16.20
CA LYS A 208 22.83 7.06 -15.43
C LYS A 208 24.22 6.62 -15.89
N ILE A 209 24.42 5.36 -16.24
CA ILE A 209 25.69 4.86 -16.82
C ILE A 209 25.98 5.58 -18.14
N ARG A 210 24.99 5.63 -19.06
CA ARG A 210 25.15 6.32 -20.34
C ARG A 210 25.46 7.81 -20.18
N ASN A 211 24.89 8.46 -19.17
CA ASN A 211 25.19 9.86 -18.88
C ASN A 211 26.64 10.05 -18.42
N PHE A 212 27.20 9.12 -17.63
CA PHE A 212 28.61 9.14 -17.28
C PHE A 212 29.53 8.95 -18.49
N GLU A 213 29.19 8.09 -19.43
CA GLU A 213 29.94 7.87 -20.66
C GLU A 213 29.97 9.13 -21.54
N LYS A 214 28.83 9.83 -21.62
CA LYS A 214 28.73 11.11 -22.37
C LYS A 214 29.52 12.26 -21.73
N SER A 215 29.60 12.28 -20.39
CA SER A 215 30.34 13.34 -19.67
C SER A 215 31.86 13.18 -19.70
N LYS A 216 32.36 12.06 -20.21
CA LYS A 216 33.80 11.83 -20.45
C LYS A 216 34.32 12.38 -21.80
N LYS A 217 33.42 12.91 -22.63
CA LYS A 217 33.77 13.59 -23.88
C LYS A 217 33.79 15.11 -23.65
#